data_563dc0b8a521e69b1a11f98f0e2b5423
#
_entry.id   563dc0b8a521e69b1a11f98f0e2b5423
#
_cell.length_a   1.000
_cell.length_b   1.000
_cell.length_c   1.000
_cell.angle_alpha   90.00
_cell.angle_beta   90.00
_cell.angle_gamma   90.00
#
_symmetry.space_group_name_H-M   'P 1'
#
loop_
_entity.id
_entity.type
_entity.pdbx_description
1 polymer ?
#
loop_
_entity_poly.entity_id
_entity_poly.type
_entity_poly.pdbx_seq_one_letter_code
_entity_poly.pdbx_strand_id
1 'polypeptide(L)'
;MRIGLVAAPWIPVPPIGYGGIERVVDSLARGFIAAGHEVLLAAASDSTCPASLVPGMRPSRPAELGFTLSELSHVVRAYEGLGDVDIIHDHTLAGPLMARRKSNAPVVTTIHGPLTRTSADLYRAMATDTAIVGISRDQASSVSDVPITRVIHHGMDVASVPIGSGRGGYACFVGRICPDKGILEAIQIARRAEIPLRIAAKMRAPDEIEYFRSVIEPLLGSNEDFLGEVGDADKYQLMGEAMAFLNPIQWSEPFGLVMIESLSTGTPVVGTSIGSAPEIVDHGRTGYLGPTDQLHTLLPLASGLDRAHCRDRALNLFSTERMVGSHLDLYAKLLETSQRSGVPVASHAGQNQTGRALMRAPEPGPIPSGRS
;
A
#
# COMPACT_ATOMS: atom_id res chain seq x y z
N MET A 1 8.22 -19.55 -10.94
CA MET A 1 7.29 -19.80 -9.82
C MET A 1 5.89 -19.41 -10.24
N ARG A 2 4.91 -20.05 -9.66
CA ARG A 2 3.51 -19.66 -9.73
C ARG A 2 3.15 -18.94 -8.43
N ILE A 3 2.92 -17.64 -8.51
CA ILE A 3 2.76 -16.74 -7.36
C ILE A 3 1.28 -16.36 -7.22
N GLY A 4 0.68 -16.64 -6.06
CA GLY A 4 -0.64 -16.15 -5.69
C GLY A 4 -0.52 -14.79 -4.99
N LEU A 5 -1.16 -13.75 -5.55
CA LEU A 5 -1.30 -12.46 -4.89
C LEU A 5 -2.73 -12.30 -4.39
N VAL A 6 -2.91 -11.85 -3.16
CA VAL A 6 -4.23 -11.54 -2.58
C VAL A 6 -4.28 -10.06 -2.23
N ALA A 7 -5.14 -9.32 -2.91
CA ALA A 7 -5.42 -7.91 -2.62
C ALA A 7 -6.73 -7.77 -1.82
N ALA A 8 -6.93 -6.63 -1.17
CA ALA A 8 -8.18 -6.34 -0.48
C ALA A 8 -9.36 -6.17 -1.48
N PRO A 9 -10.62 -6.39 -1.05
CA PRO A 9 -11.78 -6.45 -1.96
C PRO A 9 -12.37 -5.09 -2.35
N TRP A 10 -11.93 -4.00 -1.76
CA TRP A 10 -12.68 -2.74 -1.81
C TRP A 10 -12.38 -1.88 -3.02
N ILE A 11 -11.17 -1.99 -3.57
CA ILE A 11 -10.67 -1.15 -4.65
C ILE A 11 -10.08 -2.07 -5.73
N PRO A 12 -10.28 -1.79 -7.04
CA PRO A 12 -9.70 -2.59 -8.11
C PRO A 12 -8.17 -2.44 -8.18
N VAL A 13 -7.51 -3.42 -8.77
CA VAL A 13 -6.06 -3.42 -9.04
C VAL A 13 -5.83 -3.28 -10.55
N PRO A 14 -5.17 -2.21 -11.06
CA PRO A 14 -4.77 -1.01 -10.33
C PRO A 14 -5.97 -0.15 -9.92
N PRO A 15 -5.82 0.76 -8.95
CA PRO A 15 -6.91 1.60 -8.51
C PRO A 15 -7.25 2.68 -9.54
N ILE A 16 -8.53 3.04 -9.64
CA ILE A 16 -8.97 4.23 -10.37
C ILE A 16 -8.84 5.42 -9.40
N GLY A 17 -7.75 6.19 -9.52
CA GLY A 17 -7.43 7.29 -8.60
C GLY A 17 -6.64 6.81 -7.37
N TYR A 18 -7.14 7.11 -6.16
CA TYR A 18 -6.43 6.76 -4.93
C TYR A 18 -6.56 5.27 -4.56
N GLY A 19 -5.43 4.68 -4.16
CA GLY A 19 -5.31 3.30 -3.69
C GLY A 19 -3.82 2.94 -3.60
N GLY A 20 -3.17 3.27 -2.46
CA GLY A 20 -1.73 3.04 -2.32
C GLY A 20 -1.36 1.55 -2.31
N ILE A 21 -2.16 0.73 -1.62
CA ILE A 21 -1.93 -0.72 -1.51
C ILE A 21 -2.12 -1.38 -2.89
N GLU A 22 -3.20 -1.04 -3.58
CA GLU A 22 -3.55 -1.60 -4.88
C GLU A 22 -2.51 -1.22 -5.96
N ARG A 23 -1.92 -0.02 -5.88
CA ARG A 23 -0.78 0.37 -6.74
C ARG A 23 0.45 -0.49 -6.48
N VAL A 24 0.74 -0.79 -5.21
CA VAL A 24 1.85 -1.67 -4.85
C VAL A 24 1.60 -3.08 -5.35
N VAL A 25 0.39 -3.62 -5.20
CA VAL A 25 0.02 -4.95 -5.69
C VAL A 25 0.13 -5.02 -7.22
N ASP A 26 -0.38 -4.01 -7.95
CA ASP A 26 -0.23 -3.94 -9.41
C ASP A 26 1.25 -3.90 -9.84
N SER A 27 2.06 -3.09 -9.16
CA SER A 27 3.50 -3.00 -9.42
C SER A 27 4.21 -4.33 -9.17
N LEU A 28 3.88 -5.04 -8.11
CA LEU A 28 4.40 -6.38 -7.80
C LEU A 28 3.97 -7.39 -8.87
N ALA A 29 2.68 -7.41 -9.23
CA ALA A 29 2.15 -8.34 -10.23
C ALA A 29 2.85 -8.16 -11.58
N ARG A 30 2.94 -6.92 -12.07
CA ARG A 30 3.65 -6.58 -13.33
C ARG A 30 5.12 -6.95 -13.26
N GLY A 31 5.77 -6.65 -12.16
CA GLY A 31 7.18 -6.94 -11.98
C GLY A 31 7.48 -8.44 -11.92
N PHE A 32 6.65 -9.23 -11.26
CA PHE A 32 6.78 -10.69 -11.24
C PHE A 32 6.55 -11.31 -12.62
N ILE A 33 5.54 -10.82 -13.37
CA ILE A 33 5.30 -11.24 -14.76
C ILE A 33 6.51 -10.90 -15.65
N ALA A 34 7.04 -9.68 -15.53
CA ALA A 34 8.22 -9.25 -16.28
C ALA A 34 9.48 -10.08 -15.93
N ALA A 35 9.58 -10.58 -14.69
CA ALA A 35 10.63 -11.50 -14.25
C ALA A 35 10.39 -12.96 -14.68
N GLY A 36 9.36 -13.25 -15.48
CA GLY A 36 9.07 -14.59 -16.03
C GLY A 36 8.30 -15.52 -15.09
N HIS A 37 7.58 -14.99 -14.10
CA HIS A 37 6.75 -15.77 -13.18
C HIS A 37 5.29 -15.77 -13.62
N GLU A 38 4.56 -16.86 -13.34
CA GLU A 38 3.11 -16.91 -13.44
C GLU A 38 2.50 -16.25 -12.21
N VAL A 39 1.54 -15.34 -12.41
CA VAL A 39 0.87 -14.61 -11.32
C VAL A 39 -0.63 -14.83 -11.39
N LEU A 40 -1.20 -15.34 -10.28
CA LEU A 40 -2.64 -15.38 -10.04
C LEU A 40 -2.99 -14.27 -9.05
N LEU A 41 -3.95 -13.43 -9.41
CA LEU A 41 -4.39 -12.31 -8.60
C LEU A 41 -5.81 -12.54 -8.07
N ALA A 42 -5.94 -12.72 -6.77
CA ALA A 42 -7.22 -12.68 -6.08
C ALA A 42 -7.50 -11.24 -5.65
N ALA A 43 -8.25 -10.51 -6.46
CA ALA A 43 -8.64 -9.13 -6.26
C ALA A 43 -10.10 -8.93 -6.64
N ALA A 44 -10.61 -7.72 -6.54
CA ALA A 44 -11.93 -7.38 -7.06
C ALA A 44 -12.03 -7.73 -8.56
N SER A 45 -13.15 -8.29 -9.02
CA SER A 45 -13.31 -8.82 -10.38
C SER A 45 -13.28 -7.77 -11.49
N ASP A 46 -13.42 -6.50 -11.14
CA ASP A 46 -13.28 -5.33 -12.01
C ASP A 46 -11.83 -4.81 -12.09
N SER A 47 -10.87 -5.53 -11.54
CA SER A 47 -9.43 -5.24 -11.67
C SER A 47 -8.96 -5.45 -13.10
N THR A 48 -8.04 -4.58 -13.56
CA THR A 48 -7.49 -4.58 -14.93
C THR A 48 -5.98 -4.87 -14.97
N CYS A 49 -5.42 -5.33 -13.84
CA CYS A 49 -4.04 -5.81 -13.76
C CYS A 49 -3.81 -6.94 -14.78
N PRO A 50 -2.63 -7.02 -15.45
CA PRO A 50 -2.36 -8.04 -16.46
C PRO A 50 -2.19 -9.46 -15.90
N ALA A 51 -2.16 -9.64 -14.58
CA ALA A 51 -2.17 -10.95 -13.95
C ALA A 51 -3.47 -11.71 -14.19
N SER A 52 -3.41 -13.05 -14.21
CA SER A 52 -4.60 -13.87 -14.29
C SER A 52 -5.47 -13.70 -13.04
N LEU A 53 -6.70 -13.23 -13.20
CA LEU A 53 -7.61 -13.07 -12.06
C LEU A 53 -8.15 -14.43 -11.60
N VAL A 54 -8.23 -14.62 -10.29
CA VAL A 54 -8.89 -15.77 -9.68
C VAL A 54 -10.39 -15.71 -10.00
N PRO A 55 -10.99 -16.80 -10.55
CA PRO A 55 -12.41 -16.83 -10.87
C PRO A 55 -13.31 -16.73 -9.63
N GLY A 56 -14.53 -16.20 -9.79
CA GLY A 56 -15.53 -16.15 -8.73
C GLY A 56 -15.37 -15.01 -7.71
N MET A 57 -14.40 -14.12 -7.93
CA MET A 57 -14.26 -12.90 -7.12
C MET A 57 -15.42 -11.92 -7.40
N ARG A 58 -15.72 -11.05 -6.42
CA ARG A 58 -16.78 -10.03 -6.56
C ARG A 58 -16.20 -8.70 -7.06
N PRO A 59 -17.03 -7.83 -7.67
CA PRO A 59 -16.63 -6.47 -7.99
C PRO A 59 -16.22 -5.68 -6.74
N SER A 60 -15.40 -4.65 -6.93
CA SER A 60 -14.96 -3.73 -5.88
C SER A 60 -16.14 -3.02 -5.20
N ARG A 61 -15.99 -2.76 -3.90
CA ARG A 61 -17.01 -2.08 -3.09
C ARG A 61 -16.37 -1.03 -2.18
N PRO A 62 -16.04 0.15 -2.72
CA PRO A 62 -15.37 1.20 -1.94
C PRO A 62 -16.14 1.67 -0.70
N ALA A 63 -17.49 1.58 -0.73
CA ALA A 63 -18.33 1.92 0.41
C ALA A 63 -18.19 0.95 1.60
N GLU A 64 -17.66 -0.25 1.37
CA GLU A 64 -17.41 -1.27 2.40
C GLU A 64 -15.95 -1.27 2.89
N LEU A 65 -15.18 -0.21 2.59
CA LEU A 65 -13.78 -0.10 2.98
C LEU A 65 -13.59 -0.31 4.49
N GLY A 66 -12.78 -1.31 4.84
CA GLY A 66 -12.51 -1.67 6.24
C GLY A 66 -13.57 -2.59 6.89
N PHE A 67 -14.63 -3.00 6.18
CA PHE A 67 -15.62 -3.92 6.73
C PHE A 67 -15.06 -5.34 6.80
N THR A 68 -14.86 -5.83 8.02
CA THR A 68 -14.26 -7.14 8.30
C THR A 68 -14.98 -8.30 7.60
N LEU A 69 -16.31 -8.29 7.55
CA LEU A 69 -17.06 -9.38 6.91
C LEU A 69 -16.84 -9.43 5.40
N SER A 70 -16.70 -8.28 4.75
CA SER A 70 -16.41 -8.19 3.31
C SER A 70 -15.02 -8.76 3.01
N GLU A 71 -14.04 -8.41 3.84
CA GLU A 71 -12.67 -8.93 3.73
C GLU A 71 -12.62 -10.45 3.97
N LEU A 72 -13.22 -10.95 5.06
CA LEU A 72 -13.27 -12.39 5.35
C LEU A 72 -13.93 -13.19 4.23
N SER A 73 -15.07 -12.70 3.71
CA SER A 73 -15.78 -13.35 2.59
C SER A 73 -14.93 -13.40 1.31
N HIS A 74 -14.15 -12.35 1.05
CA HIS A 74 -13.22 -12.27 -0.06
C HIS A 74 -12.06 -13.26 0.10
N VAL A 75 -11.44 -13.26 1.27
CA VAL A 75 -10.31 -14.14 1.61
C VAL A 75 -10.67 -15.62 1.46
N VAL A 76 -11.87 -16.04 1.91
CA VAL A 76 -12.32 -17.43 1.72
C VAL A 76 -12.31 -17.82 0.25
N ARG A 77 -12.85 -16.97 -0.64
CA ARG A 77 -12.85 -17.21 -2.09
C ARG A 77 -11.45 -17.17 -2.68
N ALA A 78 -10.63 -16.21 -2.24
CA ALA A 78 -9.25 -16.07 -2.70
C ALA A 78 -8.46 -17.36 -2.49
N TYR A 79 -8.45 -17.87 -1.26
CA TYR A 79 -7.69 -19.08 -0.92
C TYR A 79 -8.29 -20.36 -1.53
N GLU A 80 -9.59 -20.40 -1.81
CA GLU A 80 -10.21 -21.51 -2.55
C GLU A 80 -9.86 -21.46 -4.04
N GLY A 81 -9.77 -20.26 -4.62
CA GLY A 81 -9.56 -20.05 -6.05
C GLY A 81 -8.10 -20.04 -6.50
N LEU A 82 -7.15 -19.78 -5.61
CA LEU A 82 -5.72 -19.77 -5.95
C LEU A 82 -5.18 -21.14 -6.37
N GLY A 83 -5.77 -22.24 -5.86
CA GLY A 83 -5.34 -23.60 -6.20
C GLY A 83 -3.86 -23.87 -5.83
N ASP A 84 -3.19 -24.63 -6.69
CA ASP A 84 -1.78 -24.99 -6.48
C ASP A 84 -0.88 -23.84 -6.96
N VAL A 85 -0.36 -23.07 -6.01
CA VAL A 85 0.66 -22.05 -6.22
C VAL A 85 1.91 -22.40 -5.41
N ASP A 86 3.08 -21.91 -5.84
CA ASP A 86 4.33 -22.16 -5.13
C ASP A 86 4.41 -21.31 -3.85
N ILE A 87 3.84 -20.10 -3.87
CA ILE A 87 3.85 -19.15 -2.77
C ILE A 87 2.62 -18.24 -2.83
N ILE A 88 2.11 -17.83 -1.67
CA ILE A 88 1.05 -16.83 -1.55
C ILE A 88 1.62 -15.57 -0.91
N HIS A 89 1.40 -14.41 -1.54
CA HIS A 89 1.66 -13.11 -0.93
C HIS A 89 0.35 -12.39 -0.70
N ASP A 90 -0.03 -12.24 0.56
CA ASP A 90 -1.30 -11.73 0.99
C ASP A 90 -1.16 -10.30 1.53
N HIS A 91 -1.92 -9.37 0.98
CA HIS A 91 -1.96 -7.95 1.36
C HIS A 91 -3.22 -7.60 2.16
N THR A 92 -4.00 -8.61 2.57
CA THR A 92 -5.17 -8.45 3.45
C THR A 92 -4.78 -8.62 4.92
N LEU A 93 -5.64 -8.19 5.82
CA LEU A 93 -5.42 -8.39 7.25
C LEU A 93 -5.87 -9.80 7.68
N ALA A 94 -6.94 -10.32 7.09
CA ALA A 94 -7.57 -11.55 7.54
C ALA A 94 -6.99 -12.82 6.89
N GLY A 95 -6.48 -12.72 5.66
CA GLY A 95 -6.05 -13.86 4.85
C GLY A 95 -4.98 -14.72 5.50
N PRO A 96 -3.89 -14.16 6.02
CA PRO A 96 -2.82 -14.95 6.60
C PRO A 96 -3.25 -15.81 7.80
N LEU A 97 -4.30 -15.41 8.53
CA LEU A 97 -4.87 -16.22 9.62
C LEU A 97 -5.55 -17.52 9.12
N MET A 98 -5.93 -17.57 7.83
CA MET A 98 -6.57 -18.74 7.21
C MET A 98 -5.59 -19.62 6.43
N ALA A 99 -4.36 -19.17 6.27
CA ALA A 99 -3.34 -19.78 5.41
C ALA A 99 -3.17 -21.29 5.63
N ARG A 100 -2.92 -21.73 6.85
CA ARG A 100 -2.73 -23.15 7.21
C ARG A 100 -3.91 -24.06 6.87
N ARG A 101 -5.12 -23.53 6.88
CA ARG A 101 -6.34 -24.33 6.68
C ARG A 101 -6.63 -24.58 5.20
N LYS A 102 -6.04 -23.78 4.31
CA LYS A 102 -6.45 -23.70 2.92
C LYS A 102 -5.31 -23.88 1.90
N SER A 103 -4.05 -23.79 2.31
CA SER A 103 -2.91 -23.92 1.41
C SER A 103 -1.74 -24.64 2.08
N ASN A 104 -0.98 -25.40 1.28
CA ASN A 104 0.32 -25.95 1.67
C ASN A 104 1.49 -25.04 1.22
N ALA A 105 1.21 -24.03 0.41
CA ALA A 105 2.22 -23.06 -0.03
C ALA A 105 2.65 -22.16 1.13
N PRO A 106 3.92 -21.78 1.24
CA PRO A 106 4.36 -20.73 2.15
C PRO A 106 3.58 -19.43 1.92
N VAL A 107 3.27 -18.72 3.02
CA VAL A 107 2.54 -17.46 2.97
C VAL A 107 3.44 -16.33 3.43
N VAL A 108 3.42 -15.24 2.68
CA VAL A 108 4.01 -13.94 3.02
C VAL A 108 2.88 -12.95 3.21
N THR A 109 2.97 -12.07 4.19
CA THR A 109 2.09 -10.92 4.31
C THR A 109 2.88 -9.63 4.43
N THR A 110 2.38 -8.56 3.82
CA THR A 110 2.95 -7.22 3.95
C THR A 110 2.05 -6.35 4.83
N ILE A 111 2.63 -5.77 5.87
CA ILE A 111 1.94 -4.80 6.73
C ILE A 111 1.94 -3.45 6.04
N HIS A 112 0.79 -2.99 5.53
CA HIS A 112 0.69 -1.70 4.85
C HIS A 112 0.33 -0.53 5.78
N GLY A 113 -0.41 -0.81 6.84
CA GLY A 113 -0.81 0.17 7.83
C GLY A 113 0.19 0.33 8.99
N PRO A 114 -0.15 1.15 9.99
CA PRO A 114 0.66 1.26 11.18
C PRO A 114 0.64 -0.06 11.97
N LEU A 115 1.82 -0.48 12.42
CA LEU A 115 1.93 -1.57 13.37
C LEU A 115 1.72 -0.99 14.78
N THR A 116 0.57 -1.30 15.37
CA THR A 116 0.13 -0.81 16.67
C THR A 116 0.07 -1.95 17.69
N ARG A 117 -0.03 -1.63 18.97
CA ARG A 117 -0.26 -2.64 20.01
C ARG A 117 -1.53 -3.45 19.76
N THR A 118 -2.59 -2.82 19.24
CA THR A 118 -3.86 -3.48 18.92
C THR A 118 -3.71 -4.48 17.77
N SER A 119 -2.93 -4.16 16.72
CA SER A 119 -2.71 -5.06 15.59
C SER A 119 -1.62 -6.11 15.88
N ALA A 120 -0.78 -5.90 16.90
CA ALA A 120 0.33 -6.78 17.22
C ALA A 120 -0.10 -8.21 17.57
N ASP A 121 -1.23 -8.39 18.26
CA ASP A 121 -1.75 -9.72 18.60
C ASP A 121 -2.05 -10.55 17.35
N LEU A 122 -2.62 -9.92 16.31
CA LEU A 122 -2.89 -10.56 15.03
C LEU A 122 -1.58 -10.96 14.33
N TYR A 123 -0.64 -10.02 14.23
CA TYR A 123 0.64 -10.31 13.54
C TYR A 123 1.50 -11.32 14.28
N ARG A 124 1.48 -11.35 15.63
CA ARG A 124 2.13 -12.42 16.40
C ARG A 124 1.50 -13.78 16.12
N ALA A 125 0.17 -13.84 16.05
CA ALA A 125 -0.53 -15.08 15.71
C ALA A 125 -0.21 -15.55 14.28
N MET A 126 -0.11 -14.64 13.32
CA MET A 126 0.27 -14.94 11.92
C MET A 126 1.72 -15.41 11.80
N ALA A 127 2.63 -14.83 12.57
CA ALA A 127 4.08 -15.08 12.46
C ALA A 127 4.50 -16.52 12.73
N THR A 128 3.63 -17.35 13.31
CA THR A 128 3.89 -18.79 13.49
C THR A 128 3.98 -19.54 12.15
N ASP A 129 3.29 -19.05 11.12
CA ASP A 129 3.08 -19.75 9.86
C ASP A 129 3.26 -18.87 8.61
N THR A 130 3.44 -17.59 8.82
CA THR A 130 3.46 -16.58 7.76
C THR A 130 4.70 -15.73 7.93
N ALA A 131 5.44 -15.52 6.85
CA ALA A 131 6.53 -14.56 6.81
C ALA A 131 5.96 -13.14 6.74
N ILE A 132 6.33 -12.29 7.69
CA ILE A 132 5.82 -10.91 7.78
C ILE A 132 6.83 -9.93 7.19
N VAL A 133 6.36 -9.12 6.24
CA VAL A 133 7.13 -8.03 5.63
C VAL A 133 6.67 -6.70 6.19
N GLY A 134 7.59 -5.96 6.82
CA GLY A 134 7.42 -4.54 7.13
C GLY A 134 7.84 -3.68 5.94
N ILE A 135 7.27 -2.46 5.84
CA ILE A 135 7.52 -1.55 4.71
C ILE A 135 8.48 -0.41 5.04
N SER A 136 8.84 -0.26 6.33
CA SER A 136 9.91 0.60 6.80
C SER A 136 10.52 0.04 8.09
N ARG A 137 11.71 0.48 8.45
CA ARG A 137 12.34 0.13 9.73
C ARG A 137 11.61 0.78 10.90
N ASP A 138 11.13 2.00 10.72
CA ASP A 138 10.30 2.69 11.71
C ASP A 138 9.06 1.86 12.04
N GLN A 139 8.29 1.44 11.02
CA GLN A 139 7.14 0.57 11.21
C GLN A 139 7.52 -0.74 11.90
N ALA A 140 8.57 -1.42 11.42
CA ALA A 140 9.00 -2.71 11.97
C ALA A 140 9.43 -2.63 13.43
N SER A 141 9.96 -1.48 13.87
CA SER A 141 10.42 -1.25 15.23
C SER A 141 9.35 -0.73 16.19
N SER A 142 8.19 -0.31 15.68
CA SER A 142 7.13 0.31 16.50
C SER A 142 6.51 -0.64 17.54
N VAL A 143 6.56 -1.96 17.29
CA VAL A 143 6.20 -3.01 18.26
C VAL A 143 7.23 -4.13 18.19
N SER A 144 8.12 -4.17 19.16
CA SER A 144 9.34 -4.99 19.16
C SER A 144 9.13 -6.50 19.27
N ASP A 145 7.95 -6.96 19.69
CA ASP A 145 7.62 -8.37 19.90
C ASP A 145 6.83 -9.01 18.73
N VAL A 146 6.64 -8.26 17.63
CA VAL A 146 6.16 -8.82 16.37
C VAL A 146 7.36 -9.23 15.52
N PRO A 147 7.53 -10.53 15.19
CA PRO A 147 8.67 -11.00 14.43
C PRO A 147 8.55 -10.63 12.94
N ILE A 148 9.10 -9.48 12.57
CA ILE A 148 9.19 -9.05 11.17
C ILE A 148 10.28 -9.86 10.47
N THR A 149 9.91 -10.64 9.47
CA THR A 149 10.84 -11.51 8.71
C THR A 149 11.80 -10.69 7.86
N ARG A 150 11.31 -9.61 7.24
CA ARG A 150 12.12 -8.71 6.40
C ARG A 150 11.45 -7.34 6.29
N VAL A 151 12.26 -6.29 6.19
CA VAL A 151 11.80 -4.97 5.77
C VAL A 151 12.05 -4.81 4.27
N ILE A 152 11.00 -4.53 3.50
CA ILE A 152 11.07 -4.28 2.07
C ILE A 152 10.31 -2.99 1.78
N HIS A 153 11.03 -1.92 1.51
CA HIS A 153 10.43 -0.65 1.12
C HIS A 153 9.59 -0.81 -0.15
N HIS A 154 8.48 -0.12 -0.25
CA HIS A 154 7.72 -0.04 -1.49
C HIS A 154 8.54 0.54 -2.63
N GLY A 155 8.13 0.23 -3.83
CA GLY A 155 8.70 0.76 -5.07
C GLY A 155 7.60 1.21 -6.02
N MET A 156 8.00 2.02 -6.99
CA MET A 156 7.16 2.46 -8.09
C MET A 156 7.95 2.46 -9.41
N ASP A 157 7.24 2.55 -10.51
CA ASP A 157 7.87 2.74 -11.82
C ASP A 157 8.42 4.17 -11.93
N VAL A 158 9.59 4.35 -11.31
CA VAL A 158 10.28 5.64 -11.31
C VAL A 158 10.64 6.06 -12.72
N ALA A 159 11.03 5.13 -13.61
CA ALA A 159 11.50 5.44 -14.96
C ALA A 159 10.43 6.14 -15.80
N SER A 160 9.16 5.78 -15.64
CA SER A 160 8.04 6.39 -16.37
C SER A 160 7.66 7.81 -15.90
N VAL A 161 8.10 8.22 -14.70
CA VAL A 161 7.76 9.54 -14.16
C VAL A 161 8.60 10.63 -14.84
N PRO A 162 8.00 11.71 -15.38
CA PRO A 162 8.76 12.80 -15.99
C PRO A 162 9.55 13.59 -14.95
N ILE A 163 10.77 14.00 -15.32
CA ILE A 163 11.58 14.91 -14.49
C ILE A 163 11.14 16.34 -14.77
N GLY A 164 10.87 17.08 -13.71
CA GLY A 164 10.46 18.49 -13.84
C GLY A 164 11.61 19.48 -13.69
N SER A 165 11.33 20.73 -14.01
CA SER A 165 12.32 21.81 -13.99
C SER A 165 12.55 22.44 -12.61
N GLY A 166 11.58 22.36 -11.71
CA GLY A 166 11.58 23.06 -10.41
C GLY A 166 11.46 24.57 -10.49
N ARG A 167 11.09 25.12 -11.65
CA ARG A 167 11.09 26.56 -11.94
C ARG A 167 9.72 27.22 -11.76
N GLY A 168 8.74 26.52 -11.21
CA GLY A 168 7.39 27.07 -11.04
C GLY A 168 7.28 28.18 -9.99
N GLY A 169 8.29 28.36 -9.13
CA GLY A 169 8.30 29.41 -8.11
C GLY A 169 7.35 29.14 -6.93
N TYR A 170 6.95 27.89 -6.70
CA TYR A 170 6.04 27.47 -5.63
C TYR A 170 6.53 26.19 -4.95
N ALA A 171 6.09 25.98 -3.70
CA ALA A 171 6.11 24.67 -3.07
C ALA A 171 4.78 23.94 -3.33
N CYS A 172 4.77 22.60 -3.30
CA CYS A 172 3.54 21.85 -3.44
C CYS A 172 3.24 20.97 -2.23
N PHE A 173 1.96 20.73 -1.98
CA PHE A 173 1.43 19.73 -1.05
C PHE A 173 0.55 18.76 -1.83
N VAL A 174 0.74 17.46 -1.60
CA VAL A 174 -0.07 16.40 -2.22
C VAL A 174 -0.47 15.39 -1.17
N GLY A 175 -1.76 15.14 -0.97
CA GLY A 175 -2.20 14.20 0.04
C GLY A 175 -3.71 14.15 0.26
N ARG A 176 -4.11 13.60 1.40
CA ARG A 176 -5.49 13.69 1.89
C ARG A 176 -5.68 14.97 2.71
N ILE A 177 -6.89 15.49 2.70
CA ILE A 177 -7.27 16.58 3.61
C ILE A 177 -7.59 15.98 4.98
N CYS A 178 -6.57 15.86 5.81
CA CYS A 178 -6.73 15.45 7.20
C CYS A 178 -5.59 16.03 8.05
N PRO A 179 -5.81 16.23 9.37
CA PRO A 179 -4.79 16.77 10.26
C PRO A 179 -3.47 15.99 10.22
N ASP A 180 -3.53 14.67 10.15
CA ASP A 180 -2.36 13.79 10.15
C ASP A 180 -1.39 14.08 8.99
N LYS A 181 -1.90 14.55 7.84
CA LYS A 181 -1.08 14.90 6.68
C LYS A 181 -0.43 16.28 6.76
N GLY A 182 -0.82 17.09 7.75
CA GLY A 182 -0.17 18.36 8.02
C GLY A 182 -0.47 19.46 6.99
N ILE A 183 -1.65 19.49 6.38
CA ILE A 183 -1.99 20.53 5.39
C ILE A 183 -2.05 21.93 6.03
N LEU A 184 -2.54 22.04 7.27
CA LEU A 184 -2.54 23.29 8.01
C LEU A 184 -1.10 23.79 8.21
N GLU A 185 -0.23 22.89 8.62
CA GLU A 185 1.20 23.15 8.81
C GLU A 185 1.85 23.54 7.49
N ALA A 186 1.52 22.87 6.38
CA ALA A 186 2.06 23.21 5.05
C ALA A 186 1.71 24.67 4.65
N ILE A 187 0.48 25.10 4.87
CA ILE A 187 0.05 26.49 4.63
C ILE A 187 0.85 27.47 5.51
N GLN A 188 0.99 27.16 6.81
CA GLN A 188 1.71 28.01 7.75
C GLN A 188 3.21 28.10 7.42
N ILE A 189 3.83 26.97 7.05
CA ILE A 189 5.23 26.90 6.65
C ILE A 189 5.48 27.72 5.39
N ALA A 190 4.66 27.55 4.36
CA ALA A 190 4.79 28.26 3.10
C ALA A 190 4.64 29.78 3.29
N ARG A 191 3.68 30.23 4.09
CA ARG A 191 3.48 31.64 4.45
C ARG A 191 4.67 32.24 5.18
N ARG A 192 5.19 31.54 6.19
CA ARG A 192 6.36 32.02 6.95
C ARG A 192 7.62 32.05 6.08
N ALA A 193 7.70 31.22 5.06
CA ALA A 193 8.78 31.21 4.08
C ALA A 193 8.55 32.21 2.93
N GLU A 194 7.39 32.85 2.86
CA GLU A 194 6.96 33.75 1.76
C GLU A 194 7.00 33.05 0.39
N ILE A 195 6.66 31.76 0.33
CA ILE A 195 6.65 30.95 -0.88
C ILE A 195 5.21 30.58 -1.20
N PRO A 196 4.73 30.77 -2.45
CA PRO A 196 3.42 30.30 -2.89
C PRO A 196 3.27 28.80 -2.70
N LEU A 197 2.07 28.33 -2.31
CA LEU A 197 1.77 26.91 -2.11
C LEU A 197 0.69 26.45 -3.07
N ARG A 198 0.96 25.39 -3.83
CA ARG A 198 -0.05 24.68 -4.61
C ARG A 198 -0.43 23.38 -3.93
N ILE A 199 -1.74 23.15 -3.78
CA ILE A 199 -2.30 22.07 -3.00
C ILE A 199 -3.12 21.17 -3.91
N ALA A 200 -2.63 19.96 -4.19
CA ALA A 200 -3.40 18.91 -4.83
C ALA A 200 -3.82 17.90 -3.76
N ALA A 201 -5.07 17.94 -3.36
CA ALA A 201 -5.52 17.13 -2.25
C ALA A 201 -6.94 16.60 -2.47
N LYS A 202 -7.15 15.37 -2.03
CA LYS A 202 -8.46 14.72 -2.05
C LYS A 202 -9.13 14.78 -0.69
N MET A 203 -10.46 14.83 -0.74
CA MET A 203 -11.33 14.63 0.40
C MET A 203 -12.54 13.79 -0.04
N ARG A 204 -12.79 12.70 0.64
CA ARG A 204 -13.91 11.79 0.34
C ARG A 204 -14.72 11.44 1.57
N ALA A 205 -14.05 11.29 2.71
CA ALA A 205 -14.71 11.02 3.97
C ALA A 205 -15.41 12.29 4.51
N PRO A 206 -16.55 12.15 5.20
CA PRO A 206 -17.27 13.30 5.76
C PRO A 206 -16.43 14.18 6.68
N ASP A 207 -15.57 13.60 7.48
CA ASP A 207 -14.63 14.27 8.38
C ASP A 207 -13.55 15.04 7.63
N GLU A 208 -13.05 14.52 6.50
CA GLU A 208 -12.11 15.22 5.61
C GLU A 208 -12.77 16.48 4.99
N ILE A 209 -14.03 16.34 4.54
CA ILE A 209 -14.80 17.45 3.95
C ILE A 209 -15.10 18.52 5.01
N GLU A 210 -15.49 18.12 6.21
CA GLU A 210 -15.74 19.03 7.31
C GLU A 210 -14.47 19.77 7.74
N TYR A 211 -13.34 19.05 7.87
CA TYR A 211 -12.05 19.66 8.18
C TYR A 211 -11.61 20.67 7.11
N PHE A 212 -11.82 20.36 5.84
CA PHE A 212 -11.54 21.32 4.77
C PHE A 212 -12.36 22.58 4.92
N ARG A 213 -13.70 22.47 5.03
CA ARG A 213 -14.61 23.61 5.07
C ARG A 213 -14.43 24.48 6.31
N SER A 214 -14.22 23.83 7.46
CA SER A 214 -14.17 24.57 8.74
C SER A 214 -12.78 25.12 9.07
N VAL A 215 -11.70 24.48 8.60
CA VAL A 215 -10.33 24.83 9.00
C VAL A 215 -9.48 25.32 7.82
N ILE A 216 -9.50 24.62 6.69
CA ILE A 216 -8.55 24.87 5.60
C ILE A 216 -9.06 25.96 4.64
N GLU A 217 -10.27 25.81 4.12
CA GLU A 217 -10.84 26.73 3.13
C GLU A 217 -10.84 28.20 3.59
N PRO A 218 -11.18 28.54 4.86
CA PRO A 218 -11.11 29.92 5.36
C PRO A 218 -9.69 30.50 5.42
N LEU A 219 -8.67 29.65 5.40
CA LEU A 219 -7.27 30.06 5.41
C LEU A 219 -6.70 30.31 4.02
N LEU A 220 -7.34 29.81 2.96
CA LEU A 220 -6.81 29.95 1.61
C LEU A 220 -6.87 31.44 1.17
N GLY A 221 -5.73 31.93 0.73
CA GLY A 221 -5.55 33.30 0.25
C GLY A 221 -4.98 33.34 -1.16
N SER A 222 -4.43 34.49 -1.55
CA SER A 222 -3.85 34.67 -2.89
C SER A 222 -2.57 33.87 -3.15
N ASN A 223 -1.91 33.39 -2.09
CA ASN A 223 -0.68 32.64 -2.18
C ASN A 223 -0.89 31.09 -2.08
N GLU A 224 -2.10 30.66 -1.82
CA GLU A 224 -2.48 29.26 -1.76
C GLU A 224 -3.44 28.92 -2.91
N ASP A 225 -3.02 28.01 -3.78
CA ASP A 225 -3.80 27.55 -4.93
C ASP A 225 -4.28 26.11 -4.66
N PHE A 226 -5.58 25.95 -4.39
CA PHE A 226 -6.20 24.65 -4.12
C PHE A 226 -6.77 24.05 -5.41
N LEU A 227 -6.14 22.95 -5.89
CA LEU A 227 -6.44 22.32 -7.17
C LEU A 227 -7.45 21.16 -7.04
N GLY A 228 -7.81 20.77 -5.81
CA GLY A 228 -8.62 19.56 -5.60
C GLY A 228 -7.86 18.27 -5.87
N GLU A 229 -8.59 17.18 -6.15
CA GLU A 229 -8.00 15.89 -6.54
C GLU A 229 -7.58 15.93 -8.00
N VAL A 230 -6.31 15.61 -8.28
CA VAL A 230 -5.73 15.62 -9.63
C VAL A 230 -5.32 14.22 -10.07
N GLY A 231 -5.25 14.00 -11.37
CA GLY A 231 -4.73 12.75 -11.96
C GLY A 231 -3.21 12.63 -11.83
N ASP A 232 -2.67 11.43 -12.14
CA ASP A 232 -1.23 11.17 -11.99
C ASP A 232 -0.38 12.09 -12.87
N ALA A 233 -0.78 12.35 -14.13
CA ALA A 233 -0.05 13.23 -15.03
C ALA A 233 0.07 14.65 -14.47
N ASP A 234 -1.06 15.23 -14.02
CA ASP A 234 -1.10 16.58 -13.45
C ASP A 234 -0.36 16.65 -12.10
N LYS A 235 -0.45 15.56 -11.30
CA LYS A 235 0.30 15.43 -10.04
C LYS A 235 1.80 15.47 -10.29
N TYR A 236 2.30 14.68 -11.25
CA TYR A 236 3.73 14.68 -11.57
C TYR A 236 4.20 15.97 -12.18
N GLN A 237 3.38 16.64 -13.00
CA GLN A 237 3.65 17.97 -13.49
C GLN A 237 3.72 18.99 -12.35
N LEU A 238 2.73 19.00 -11.46
CA LEU A 238 2.70 19.86 -10.28
C LEU A 238 3.95 19.68 -9.41
N MET A 239 4.28 18.44 -9.07
CA MET A 239 5.49 18.13 -8.28
C MET A 239 6.75 18.51 -9.03
N GLY A 240 6.86 18.16 -10.32
CA GLY A 240 8.04 18.40 -11.13
C GLY A 240 8.39 19.88 -11.29
N GLU A 241 7.42 20.76 -11.38
CA GLU A 241 7.65 22.20 -11.46
C GLU A 241 7.82 22.86 -10.09
N ALA A 242 7.44 22.21 -9.00
CA ALA A 242 7.63 22.75 -7.66
C ALA A 242 9.12 22.80 -7.28
N MET A 243 9.49 23.84 -6.53
CA MET A 243 10.82 23.96 -5.93
C MET A 243 11.05 22.92 -4.84
N ALA A 244 9.99 22.52 -4.13
CA ALA A 244 9.99 21.47 -3.10
C ALA A 244 8.59 20.92 -2.89
N PHE A 245 8.52 19.67 -2.44
CA PHE A 245 7.33 19.03 -1.90
C PHE A 245 7.32 19.17 -0.37
N LEU A 246 6.26 19.77 0.20
CA LEU A 246 6.05 19.90 1.63
C LEU A 246 5.32 18.68 2.18
N ASN A 247 5.96 17.98 3.13
CA ASN A 247 5.43 16.81 3.83
C ASN A 247 5.51 16.98 5.36
N PRO A 248 4.84 17.98 5.94
CA PRO A 248 4.89 18.24 7.38
C PRO A 248 3.94 17.33 8.14
N ILE A 249 4.13 16.03 7.99
CA ILE A 249 3.25 14.99 8.52
C ILE A 249 3.24 14.99 10.06
N GLN A 250 2.08 14.72 10.67
CA GLN A 250 1.86 14.81 12.12
C GLN A 250 1.73 13.44 12.80
N TRP A 251 1.99 12.35 12.09
CA TRP A 251 1.92 10.99 12.61
C TRP A 251 3.05 10.13 12.05
N SER A 252 3.34 8.99 12.69
CA SER A 252 4.34 8.04 12.19
C SER A 252 3.78 7.29 10.96
N GLU A 253 3.98 7.88 9.78
CA GLU A 253 3.55 7.27 8.53
C GLU A 253 4.39 6.04 8.21
N PRO A 254 3.76 4.87 7.97
CA PRO A 254 4.48 3.63 7.74
C PRO A 254 5.43 3.67 6.54
N PHE A 255 5.09 4.42 5.46
CA PHE A 255 5.98 4.55 4.30
C PHE A 255 5.92 5.94 3.64
N GLY A 256 4.78 6.34 3.06
CA GLY A 256 4.65 7.62 2.37
C GLY A 256 5.12 7.59 0.91
N LEU A 257 4.37 6.88 0.06
CA LEU A 257 4.61 6.80 -1.39
C LEU A 257 4.76 8.18 -2.05
N VAL A 258 4.06 9.18 -1.56
CA VAL A 258 4.10 10.54 -2.10
C VAL A 258 5.49 11.18 -2.05
N MET A 259 6.33 10.81 -1.07
CA MET A 259 7.72 11.29 -1.01
C MET A 259 8.56 10.68 -2.14
N ILE A 260 8.40 9.40 -2.44
CA ILE A 260 9.11 8.79 -3.56
C ILE A 260 8.57 9.26 -4.91
N GLU A 261 7.29 9.58 -5.02
CA GLU A 261 6.69 10.25 -6.18
C GLU A 261 7.36 11.61 -6.42
N SER A 262 7.53 12.41 -5.37
CA SER A 262 8.24 13.68 -5.44
C SER A 262 9.71 13.50 -5.88
N LEU A 263 10.46 12.62 -5.22
CA LEU A 263 11.85 12.33 -5.59
C LEU A 263 11.95 11.83 -7.03
N SER A 264 10.94 11.09 -7.51
CA SER A 264 10.89 10.58 -8.88
C SER A 264 10.79 11.69 -9.92
N THR A 265 10.14 12.81 -9.63
CA THR A 265 10.12 14.01 -10.48
C THR A 265 11.39 14.87 -10.36
N GLY A 266 12.35 14.45 -9.54
CA GLY A 266 13.53 15.25 -9.17
C GLY A 266 13.25 16.29 -8.12
N THR A 267 12.08 16.32 -7.49
CA THR A 267 11.69 17.36 -6.54
C THR A 267 12.10 16.98 -5.12
N PRO A 268 12.88 17.86 -4.44
CA PRO A 268 13.30 17.61 -3.06
C PRO A 268 12.09 17.66 -2.09
N VAL A 269 12.19 16.90 -1.01
CA VAL A 269 11.17 16.83 0.04
C VAL A 269 11.58 17.68 1.23
N VAL A 270 10.67 18.52 1.72
CA VAL A 270 10.83 19.24 2.99
C VAL A 270 9.73 18.77 3.93
N GLY A 271 10.08 18.17 5.05
CA GLY A 271 9.09 17.57 5.92
C GLY A 271 9.57 17.28 7.34
N THR A 272 8.66 16.74 8.14
CA THR A 272 8.97 16.30 9.51
C THR A 272 9.81 15.04 9.52
N SER A 273 10.68 14.90 10.52
CA SER A 273 11.55 13.72 10.70
C SER A 273 10.82 12.63 11.49
N ILE A 274 9.63 12.23 11.01
CA ILE A 274 8.74 11.27 11.69
C ILE A 274 8.46 10.08 10.75
N GLY A 275 8.26 8.89 11.34
CA GLY A 275 7.94 7.68 10.59
C GLY A 275 9.05 7.30 9.62
N SER A 276 8.67 6.88 8.43
CA SER A 276 9.60 6.46 7.38
C SER A 276 10.37 7.60 6.68
N ALA A 277 10.04 8.86 6.94
CA ALA A 277 10.65 9.99 6.23
C ALA A 277 12.19 9.97 6.27
N PRO A 278 12.90 9.66 7.40
CA PRO A 278 14.36 9.56 7.43
C PRO A 278 14.93 8.39 6.59
N GLU A 279 14.11 7.39 6.24
CA GLU A 279 14.54 6.30 5.38
C GLU A 279 14.45 6.68 3.89
N ILE A 280 13.52 7.57 3.55
CA ILE A 280 13.24 8.00 2.18
C ILE A 280 14.09 9.21 1.79
N VAL A 281 14.14 10.22 2.65
CA VAL A 281 14.82 11.49 2.39
C VAL A 281 16.25 11.46 2.94
N ASP A 282 17.22 11.78 2.09
CA ASP A 282 18.61 12.01 2.49
C ASP A 282 18.78 13.49 2.84
N HIS A 283 18.83 13.78 4.14
CA HIS A 283 18.86 15.15 4.65
C HIS A 283 20.04 15.95 4.11
N GLY A 284 19.77 17.12 3.56
CA GLY A 284 20.77 17.99 2.92
C GLY A 284 21.17 17.56 1.49
N ARG A 285 20.64 16.45 0.97
CA ARG A 285 20.96 15.98 -0.37
C ARG A 285 19.72 15.78 -1.27
N THR A 286 18.66 15.18 -0.74
CA THR A 286 17.41 14.97 -1.50
C THR A 286 16.22 15.66 -0.83
N GLY A 287 16.48 16.42 0.22
CA GLY A 287 15.48 17.17 0.96
C GLY A 287 15.99 17.60 2.32
N TYR A 288 15.10 18.20 3.09
CA TYR A 288 15.36 18.62 4.46
C TYR A 288 14.30 18.08 5.40
N LEU A 289 14.73 17.46 6.49
CA LEU A 289 13.85 16.97 7.55
C LEU A 289 14.15 17.72 8.85
N GLY A 290 13.11 18.10 9.57
CA GLY A 290 13.24 18.80 10.83
C GLY A 290 11.95 18.92 11.62
N PRO A 291 11.95 19.58 12.78
CA PRO A 291 10.73 19.93 13.49
C PRO A 291 9.84 20.86 12.68
N THR A 292 8.51 20.74 12.82
CA THR A 292 7.52 21.52 12.05
C THR A 292 7.78 23.02 12.12
N ASP A 293 8.15 23.56 13.28
CA ASP A 293 8.39 24.98 13.50
C ASP A 293 9.64 25.54 12.79
N GLN A 294 10.55 24.66 12.34
CA GLN A 294 11.78 25.01 11.61
C GLN A 294 11.65 24.82 10.09
N LEU A 295 10.63 24.12 9.60
CA LEU A 295 10.52 23.79 8.17
C LEU A 295 10.43 25.02 7.26
N HIS A 296 9.92 26.14 7.77
CA HIS A 296 9.86 27.40 7.00
C HIS A 296 11.25 27.99 6.69
N THR A 297 12.26 27.70 7.50
CA THR A 297 13.67 28.10 7.25
C THR A 297 14.39 27.12 6.33
N LEU A 298 13.95 25.88 6.30
CA LEU A 298 14.51 24.82 5.46
C LEU A 298 13.94 24.82 4.04
N LEU A 299 12.70 25.29 3.87
CA LEU A 299 12.00 25.26 2.59
C LEU A 299 12.72 26.04 1.49
N PRO A 300 13.21 27.28 1.69
CA PRO A 300 13.96 28.00 0.66
C PRO A 300 15.26 27.31 0.26
N LEU A 301 15.92 26.58 1.18
CA LEU A 301 17.18 25.87 0.93
C LEU A 301 17.01 24.72 -0.06
N ALA A 302 15.81 24.17 -0.17
CA ALA A 302 15.52 23.06 -1.07
C ALA A 302 15.77 23.42 -2.55
N SER A 303 15.60 24.67 -2.94
CA SER A 303 15.87 25.12 -4.31
C SER A 303 17.33 24.98 -4.76
N GLY A 304 18.25 24.89 -3.80
CA GLY A 304 19.68 24.68 -4.05
C GLY A 304 20.10 23.22 -4.18
N LEU A 305 19.19 22.27 -3.96
CA LEU A 305 19.49 20.85 -4.05
C LEU A 305 19.47 20.35 -5.51
N ASP A 306 20.41 19.41 -5.80
CA ASP A 306 20.47 18.78 -7.12
C ASP A 306 19.31 17.81 -7.32
N ARG A 307 18.45 18.12 -8.27
CA ARG A 307 17.29 17.32 -8.65
C ARG A 307 17.67 15.92 -9.19
N ALA A 308 18.85 15.79 -9.78
CA ALA A 308 19.38 14.50 -10.21
C ALA A 308 19.59 13.56 -9.01
N HIS A 309 20.11 14.06 -7.89
CA HIS A 309 20.24 13.26 -6.68
C HIS A 309 18.90 12.76 -6.13
N CYS A 310 17.84 13.58 -6.24
CA CYS A 310 16.49 13.15 -5.86
C CYS A 310 16.04 11.97 -6.72
N ARG A 311 16.17 12.12 -8.04
CA ARG A 311 15.80 11.09 -9.00
C ARG A 311 16.61 9.80 -8.82
N ASP A 312 17.94 9.92 -8.67
CA ASP A 312 18.84 8.78 -8.47
C ASP A 312 18.48 8.00 -7.19
N ARG A 313 18.14 8.71 -6.12
CA ARG A 313 17.68 8.05 -4.87
C ARG A 313 16.41 7.25 -5.09
N ALA A 314 15.42 7.82 -5.81
CA ALA A 314 14.19 7.12 -6.13
C ALA A 314 14.47 5.87 -6.99
N LEU A 315 15.27 5.99 -8.05
CA LEU A 315 15.66 4.88 -8.93
C LEU A 315 16.36 3.75 -8.18
N ASN A 316 17.37 4.10 -7.38
CA ASN A 316 18.23 3.11 -6.75
C ASN A 316 17.57 2.41 -5.54
N LEU A 317 16.71 3.10 -4.78
CA LEU A 317 16.17 2.58 -3.52
C LEU A 317 14.68 2.27 -3.56
N PHE A 318 13.93 2.85 -4.50
CA PHE A 318 12.47 2.78 -4.51
C PHE A 318 11.88 2.45 -5.89
N SER A 319 12.66 1.83 -6.78
CA SER A 319 12.14 1.32 -8.04
C SER A 319 11.33 0.03 -7.85
N THR A 320 10.42 -0.25 -8.79
CA THR A 320 9.66 -1.51 -8.84
C THR A 320 10.60 -2.71 -8.92
N GLU A 321 11.66 -2.63 -9.73
CA GLU A 321 12.62 -3.72 -9.93
C GLU A 321 13.32 -4.09 -8.62
N ARG A 322 13.74 -3.09 -7.83
CA ARG A 322 14.37 -3.33 -6.53
C ARG A 322 13.38 -3.97 -5.55
N MET A 323 12.11 -3.49 -5.50
CA MET A 323 11.07 -4.04 -4.65
C MET A 323 10.77 -5.50 -5.04
N VAL A 324 10.57 -5.77 -6.31
CA VAL A 324 10.30 -7.11 -6.87
C VAL A 324 11.45 -8.06 -6.57
N GLY A 325 12.70 -7.67 -6.88
CA GLY A 325 13.89 -8.48 -6.59
C GLY A 325 13.99 -8.84 -5.12
N SER A 326 13.72 -7.90 -4.20
CA SER A 326 13.74 -8.15 -2.77
C SER A 326 12.68 -9.17 -2.32
N HIS A 327 11.48 -9.17 -2.93
CA HIS A 327 10.45 -10.16 -2.65
C HIS A 327 10.81 -11.53 -3.24
N LEU A 328 11.34 -11.60 -4.47
CA LEU A 328 11.77 -12.85 -5.08
C LEU A 328 12.88 -13.52 -4.28
N ASP A 329 13.84 -12.76 -3.74
CA ASP A 329 14.86 -13.27 -2.81
C ASP A 329 14.27 -13.84 -1.53
N LEU A 330 13.23 -13.21 -0.99
CA LEU A 330 12.52 -13.72 0.18
C LEU A 330 11.79 -15.02 -0.16
N TYR A 331 11.08 -15.06 -1.28
CA TYR A 331 10.32 -16.24 -1.72
C TYR A 331 11.24 -17.45 -1.94
N ALA A 332 12.37 -17.26 -2.61
CA ALA A 332 13.34 -18.32 -2.81
C ALA A 332 13.80 -18.96 -1.48
N LYS A 333 14.12 -18.12 -0.49
CA LYS A 333 14.53 -18.60 0.85
C LYS A 333 13.42 -19.36 1.57
N LEU A 334 12.17 -18.93 1.47
CA LEU A 334 11.04 -19.61 2.10
C LEU A 334 10.77 -20.96 1.46
N LEU A 335 10.86 -21.06 0.13
CA LEU A 335 10.70 -22.32 -0.60
C LEU A 335 11.81 -23.32 -0.27
N GLU A 336 13.07 -22.89 -0.19
CA GLU A 336 14.19 -23.73 0.23
C GLU A 336 13.99 -24.28 1.65
N THR A 337 13.50 -23.44 2.56
CA THR A 337 13.24 -23.84 3.96
C THR A 337 12.09 -24.85 4.04
N SER A 338 11.01 -24.64 3.29
CA SER A 338 9.87 -25.56 3.24
C SER A 338 10.26 -26.94 2.71
N GLN A 339 11.09 -27.03 1.67
CA GLN A 339 11.60 -28.27 1.12
C GLN A 339 12.47 -29.07 2.12
N ARG A 340 13.30 -28.37 2.91
CA ARG A 340 14.17 -28.98 3.93
C ARG A 340 13.39 -29.49 5.14
N SER A 341 12.26 -28.90 5.47
CA SER A 341 11.44 -29.26 6.64
C SER A 341 10.59 -30.50 6.42
N GLY A 342 10.62 -31.12 5.25
CA GLY A 342 10.02 -32.46 4.98
C GLY A 342 8.49 -32.51 5.11
N VAL A 343 7.78 -31.40 5.04
CA VAL A 343 6.31 -31.39 4.94
C VAL A 343 5.97 -31.89 3.52
N PRO A 344 5.30 -33.04 3.36
CA PRO A 344 5.00 -33.56 2.03
C PRO A 344 4.08 -32.61 1.28
N VAL A 345 4.52 -32.14 0.14
CA VAL A 345 3.63 -31.59 -0.88
C VAL A 345 2.75 -32.76 -1.32
N ALA A 346 1.49 -32.77 -0.90
CA ALA A 346 0.54 -33.80 -1.30
C ALA A 346 0.28 -33.66 -2.80
N SER A 347 0.92 -34.52 -3.59
CA SER A 347 0.58 -34.72 -5.00
C SER A 347 -0.80 -35.39 -5.07
N HIS A 348 -1.83 -34.63 -5.38
CA HIS A 348 -3.11 -35.19 -5.76
C HIS A 348 -3.04 -35.66 -7.22
N ALA A 349 -2.47 -36.86 -7.42
CA ALA A 349 -2.74 -37.68 -8.58
C ALA A 349 -4.17 -38.22 -8.43
N GLY A 350 -4.98 -38.01 -9.47
CA GLY A 350 -6.40 -38.33 -9.49
C GLY A 350 -6.78 -39.76 -9.06
N GLN A 351 -7.85 -39.85 -8.34
CA GLN A 351 -8.70 -41.04 -8.34
C GLN A 351 -10.16 -40.61 -8.50
N ASN A 352 -10.60 -40.63 -9.76
CA ASN A 352 -12.00 -40.86 -10.11
C ASN A 352 -12.37 -42.30 -9.70
N GLN A 353 -13.23 -42.44 -8.72
CA GLN A 353 -14.03 -43.67 -8.57
C GLN A 353 -15.47 -43.35 -8.17
N THR A 354 -16.30 -43.51 -9.12
CA THR A 354 -17.68 -44.01 -9.20
C THR A 354 -18.39 -44.38 -7.88
N GLY A 355 -19.57 -43.78 -7.73
CA GLY A 355 -20.78 -44.48 -7.31
C GLY A 355 -20.96 -44.64 -5.82
N ARG A 356 -21.80 -43.83 -5.23
CA ARG A 356 -22.59 -44.26 -4.09
C ARG A 356 -24.02 -43.65 -4.10
N ALA A 357 -24.94 -44.59 -3.92
CA ALA A 357 -26.38 -44.44 -4.01
C ALA A 357 -26.93 -43.37 -3.06
N LEU A 358 -27.93 -42.66 -3.56
CA LEU A 358 -28.83 -41.80 -2.79
C LEU A 358 -29.64 -42.64 -1.77
N MET A 359 -29.41 -42.45 -0.48
CA MET A 359 -30.38 -42.81 0.55
C MET A 359 -31.33 -41.61 0.72
N ARG A 360 -32.62 -41.91 0.48
CA ARG A 360 -33.74 -40.99 0.75
C ARG A 360 -33.87 -40.73 2.25
N ALA A 361 -33.97 -39.48 2.66
CA ALA A 361 -34.39 -39.06 3.97
C ALA A 361 -35.92 -39.27 4.15
N PRO A 362 -36.39 -39.62 5.35
CA PRO A 362 -37.83 -39.77 5.61
C PRO A 362 -38.53 -38.39 5.69
N GLU A 363 -39.76 -38.36 5.20
CA GLU A 363 -40.67 -37.21 5.26
C GLU A 363 -41.07 -36.85 6.71
N PRO A 364 -41.22 -35.58 7.04
CA PRO A 364 -41.75 -35.18 8.35
C PRO A 364 -43.27 -35.38 8.41
N GLY A 365 -43.73 -36.06 9.48
CA GLY A 365 -45.13 -36.26 9.78
C GLY A 365 -45.87 -34.96 10.20
N PRO A 366 -47.21 -34.96 10.17
CA PRO A 366 -48.02 -33.75 10.34
C PRO A 366 -48.00 -33.21 11.75
N ILE A 367 -47.97 -31.88 11.89
CA ILE A 367 -48.08 -31.11 13.13
C ILE A 367 -49.51 -31.12 13.60
N PRO A 368 -49.79 -31.44 14.89
CA PRO A 368 -51.15 -31.37 15.42
C PRO A 368 -51.57 -29.92 15.71
N SER A 369 -52.77 -29.56 15.25
CA SER A 369 -53.48 -28.35 15.58
C SER A 369 -53.94 -28.36 17.03
N GLY A 370 -53.40 -27.50 17.90
CA GLY A 370 -53.86 -27.24 19.24
C GLY A 370 -54.59 -25.91 19.32
N ARG A 371 -55.87 -25.98 19.70
CA ARG A 371 -56.73 -24.87 20.04
C ARG A 371 -56.39 -24.29 21.41
N SER A 372 -56.43 -23.00 21.55
CA SER A 372 -57.19 -22.11 22.44
C SER A 372 -56.43 -20.82 22.69
#